data_1121ad44134e01224668e34274a9f399
#
_entry.id   1121ad44134e01224668e34274a9f399
#
_cell.length_a   1.000
_cell.length_b   1.000
_cell.length_c   1.000
_cell.angle_alpha   90.00
_cell.angle_beta   90.00
_cell.angle_gamma   90.00
#
_symmetry.space_group_name_H-M   'P 1'
#
loop_
_entity.id
_entity.type
_entity.pdbx_description
1 polymer ?
#
loop_
_entity_poly.entity_id
_entity_poly.type
_entity_poly.pdbx_seq_one_letter_code
_entity_poly.pdbx_strand_id
1 'polypeptide(L)'
;MTIIDRGSGPPLVLIPGLQGRWEYMRPAVEALSASFRVITFSLDGAALDVLADQVARALDDTKIDRATICGVSFGGLVAARFAALHASRCSALVLASTPRPALRLRRRHQVYLKAPWIFGPVFLAESPWRLRPEVRAAIPDRRARRAFSLAALKTLLSAPVSLSMMASRGKQVVSTNLEGDCARISAPTLIVTGEAHLDYVVPVEGASVYQRLIPHARMRVLEQTGHLGSITRPQEFAAIVRGFVEGHRDAAA
;
A
#
# COMPACT_ATOMS: atom_id res chain seq x y z
N MET A 1 -10.20 14.55 -9.91
CA MET A 1 -9.04 13.80 -9.37
C MET A 1 -7.94 13.79 -10.41
N THR A 2 -6.69 14.06 -10.03
CA THR A 2 -5.55 13.93 -10.97
C THR A 2 -5.12 12.47 -11.00
N ILE A 3 -5.24 11.83 -12.15
CA ILE A 3 -4.83 10.45 -12.38
C ILE A 3 -3.44 10.46 -13.04
N ILE A 4 -2.57 9.58 -12.57
CA ILE A 4 -1.30 9.25 -13.18
C ILE A 4 -1.48 7.91 -13.88
N ASP A 5 -1.26 7.88 -15.19
CA ASP A 5 -1.39 6.71 -16.07
C ASP A 5 -0.03 6.50 -16.75
N ARG A 6 0.64 5.39 -16.46
CA ARG A 6 2.00 5.11 -16.93
C ARG A 6 2.20 3.65 -17.30
N GLY A 7 3.05 3.44 -18.31
CA GLY A 7 3.40 2.12 -18.79
C GLY A 7 2.34 1.55 -19.75
N SER A 8 2.56 0.31 -20.16
CA SER A 8 1.67 -0.46 -21.03
C SER A 8 1.57 -1.89 -20.52
N GLY A 9 0.51 -2.59 -20.91
CA GLY A 9 0.27 -3.97 -20.46
C GLY A 9 -1.01 -4.10 -19.64
N PRO A 10 -1.15 -5.16 -18.84
CA PRO A 10 -2.33 -5.38 -18.01
C PRO A 10 -2.54 -4.21 -17.03
N PRO A 11 -3.79 -3.72 -16.86
CA PRO A 11 -4.06 -2.61 -15.97
C PRO A 11 -3.85 -2.99 -14.51
N LEU A 12 -3.20 -2.07 -13.77
CA LEU A 12 -2.96 -2.16 -12.34
C LEU A 12 -3.23 -0.81 -11.68
N VAL A 13 -4.11 -0.79 -10.67
CA VAL A 13 -4.31 0.39 -9.83
C VAL A 13 -3.42 0.28 -8.60
N LEU A 14 -2.49 1.23 -8.41
CA LEU A 14 -1.65 1.33 -7.21
C LEU A 14 -2.21 2.37 -6.24
N ILE A 15 -2.63 1.93 -5.06
CA ILE A 15 -3.24 2.76 -4.03
C ILE A 15 -2.20 3.11 -2.96
N PRO A 16 -1.91 4.39 -2.71
CA PRO A 16 -0.89 4.81 -1.75
C PRO A 16 -1.30 4.57 -0.29
N GLY A 17 -0.30 4.61 0.60
CA GLY A 17 -0.47 4.43 2.03
C GLY A 17 -1.12 5.61 2.76
N LEU A 18 -0.87 5.69 4.07
CA LEU A 18 -1.50 6.63 5.01
C LEU A 18 -1.32 8.11 4.62
N GLN A 19 -0.17 8.47 4.03
CA GLN A 19 0.13 9.81 3.53
C GLN A 19 -0.88 10.23 2.45
N GLY A 20 -1.40 9.26 1.70
CA GLY A 20 -2.40 9.44 0.65
C GLY A 20 -1.89 10.14 -0.60
N ARG A 21 -0.60 10.35 -0.74
CA ARG A 21 0.02 11.03 -1.87
C ARG A 21 0.74 10.01 -2.74
N TRP A 22 0.40 9.94 -4.03
CA TRP A 22 1.00 9.01 -4.99
C TRP A 22 2.51 9.23 -5.17
N GLU A 23 2.98 10.46 -4.96
CA GLU A 23 4.39 10.86 -5.12
C GLU A 23 5.33 10.05 -4.21
N TYR A 24 4.83 9.60 -3.06
CA TYR A 24 5.58 8.71 -2.16
C TYR A 24 5.73 7.30 -2.71
N MET A 25 4.90 6.93 -3.68
CA MET A 25 4.93 5.62 -4.35
C MET A 25 5.69 5.64 -5.68
N ARG A 26 6.31 6.78 -6.05
CA ARG A 26 6.98 6.94 -7.35
C ARG A 26 7.92 5.80 -7.73
N PRO A 27 8.82 5.30 -6.84
CA PRO A 27 9.69 4.16 -7.18
C PRO A 27 8.90 2.89 -7.55
N ALA A 28 7.82 2.59 -6.83
CA ALA A 28 6.95 1.46 -7.15
C ALA A 28 6.19 1.67 -8.45
N VAL A 29 5.68 2.88 -8.72
CA VAL A 29 5.01 3.23 -9.99
C VAL A 29 5.96 2.99 -11.16
N GLU A 30 7.19 3.51 -11.08
CA GLU A 30 8.20 3.37 -12.14
C GLU A 30 8.56 1.91 -12.40
N ALA A 31 8.78 1.12 -11.34
CA ALA A 31 9.11 -0.30 -11.49
C ALA A 31 7.95 -1.14 -12.05
N LEU A 32 6.73 -0.94 -11.55
CA LEU A 32 5.54 -1.63 -12.04
C LEU A 32 5.20 -1.26 -13.48
N SER A 33 5.44 -0.01 -13.89
CA SER A 33 5.16 0.48 -15.25
C SER A 33 5.98 -0.22 -16.33
N ALA A 34 7.02 -0.95 -15.97
CA ALA A 34 7.77 -1.80 -16.91
C ALA A 34 6.96 -3.01 -17.42
N SER A 35 5.91 -3.42 -16.69
CA SER A 35 5.12 -4.62 -17.01
C SER A 35 3.60 -4.39 -16.98
N PHE A 36 3.15 -3.26 -16.44
CA PHE A 36 1.74 -2.93 -16.26
C PHE A 36 1.42 -1.54 -16.79
N ARG A 37 0.16 -1.32 -17.19
CA ARG A 37 -0.41 0.02 -17.25
C ARG A 37 -0.82 0.42 -15.84
N VAL A 38 0.01 1.22 -15.18
CA VAL A 38 -0.18 1.62 -13.78
C VAL A 38 -1.01 2.88 -13.70
N ILE A 39 -2.15 2.75 -13.03
CA ILE A 39 -3.03 3.86 -12.66
C ILE A 39 -2.81 4.17 -11.18
N THR A 40 -2.50 5.42 -10.86
CA THR A 40 -2.41 5.86 -9.45
C THR A 40 -2.91 7.29 -9.30
N PHE A 41 -3.23 7.66 -8.07
CA PHE A 41 -3.76 8.97 -7.72
C PHE A 41 -3.51 9.28 -6.25
N SER A 42 -3.64 10.54 -5.87
CA SER A 42 -3.65 10.89 -4.44
C SER A 42 -5.04 10.64 -3.84
N LEU A 43 -5.07 10.06 -2.64
CA LEU A 43 -6.31 9.78 -1.92
C LEU A 43 -6.97 11.10 -1.46
N ASP A 44 -8.26 11.21 -1.68
CA ASP A 44 -9.09 12.33 -1.22
C ASP A 44 -10.10 11.83 -0.20
N GLY A 45 -9.90 12.20 1.07
CA GLY A 45 -10.69 11.69 2.18
C GLY A 45 -10.00 10.63 3.03
N ALA A 46 -10.78 10.05 3.95
CA ALA A 46 -10.30 9.05 4.91
C ALA A 46 -11.20 7.81 4.99
N ALA A 47 -12.51 7.94 4.77
CA ALA A 47 -13.46 6.83 4.87
C ALA A 47 -13.21 5.80 3.77
N LEU A 48 -13.13 4.51 4.15
CA LEU A 48 -12.77 3.44 3.22
C LEU A 48 -13.74 3.30 2.05
N ASP A 49 -15.06 3.51 2.28
CA ASP A 49 -16.07 3.44 1.22
C ASP A 49 -15.85 4.54 0.18
N VAL A 50 -15.63 5.78 0.62
CA VAL A 50 -15.34 6.92 -0.25
C VAL A 50 -14.08 6.68 -1.08
N LEU A 51 -13.06 6.07 -0.47
CA LEU A 51 -11.80 5.74 -1.14
C LEU A 51 -11.94 4.54 -2.09
N ALA A 52 -12.78 3.56 -1.77
CA ALA A 52 -13.12 2.47 -2.69
C ALA A 52 -13.87 3.01 -3.92
N ASP A 53 -14.82 3.93 -3.73
CA ASP A 53 -15.49 4.63 -4.84
C ASP A 53 -14.52 5.49 -5.66
N GLN A 54 -13.49 6.05 -5.03
CA GLN A 54 -12.43 6.77 -5.76
C GLN A 54 -11.64 5.84 -6.68
N VAL A 55 -11.39 4.59 -6.28
CA VAL A 55 -10.79 3.56 -7.15
C VAL A 55 -11.71 3.23 -8.32
N ALA A 56 -13.01 3.05 -8.07
CA ALA A 56 -14.00 2.80 -9.13
C ALA A 56 -14.01 3.93 -10.16
N ARG A 57 -14.08 5.18 -9.69
CA ARG A 57 -14.01 6.36 -10.58
C ARG A 57 -12.71 6.43 -11.37
N ALA A 58 -11.57 6.06 -10.78
CA ALA A 58 -10.30 6.04 -11.51
C ALA A 58 -10.31 5.02 -12.67
N LEU A 59 -10.94 3.86 -12.48
CA LEU A 59 -11.15 2.88 -13.54
C LEU A 59 -12.07 3.42 -14.63
N ASP A 60 -13.17 4.08 -14.26
CA ASP A 60 -14.14 4.66 -15.20
C ASP A 60 -13.51 5.77 -16.05
N ASP A 61 -12.80 6.72 -15.41
CA ASP A 61 -12.11 7.83 -16.06
C ASP A 61 -11.02 7.34 -17.04
N THR A 62 -10.41 6.19 -16.77
CA THR A 62 -9.38 5.57 -17.61
C THR A 62 -9.91 4.52 -18.60
N LYS A 63 -11.25 4.31 -18.62
CA LYS A 63 -11.96 3.32 -19.45
C LYS A 63 -11.41 1.90 -19.27
N ILE A 64 -11.18 1.53 -18.00
CA ILE A 64 -10.70 0.20 -17.60
C ILE A 64 -11.85 -0.53 -16.90
N ASP A 65 -12.32 -1.63 -17.49
CA ASP A 65 -13.41 -2.41 -16.89
C ASP A 65 -12.92 -3.21 -15.67
N ARG A 66 -11.72 -3.76 -15.74
CA ARG A 66 -11.19 -4.65 -14.71
C ARG A 66 -9.67 -4.51 -14.58
N ALA A 67 -9.15 -4.42 -13.37
CA ALA A 67 -7.71 -4.26 -13.10
C ALA A 67 -7.22 -5.10 -11.93
N THR A 68 -5.91 -5.31 -11.87
CA THR A 68 -5.23 -5.70 -10.62
C THR A 68 -5.28 -4.52 -9.65
N ILE A 69 -5.76 -4.75 -8.43
CA ILE A 69 -5.84 -3.72 -7.39
C ILE A 69 -4.71 -3.96 -6.38
N CYS A 70 -3.75 -3.06 -6.37
CA CYS A 70 -2.57 -3.14 -5.51
C CYS A 70 -2.60 -2.02 -4.47
N GLY A 71 -2.76 -2.36 -3.20
CA GLY A 71 -2.75 -1.39 -2.11
C GLY A 71 -1.55 -1.55 -1.21
N VAL A 72 -0.89 -0.43 -0.86
CA VAL A 72 0.26 -0.40 0.04
C VAL A 72 -0.15 0.18 1.39
N SER A 73 0.15 -0.53 2.48
CA SER A 73 -0.16 -0.09 3.85
C SER A 73 -1.66 0.22 4.02
N PHE A 74 -2.03 1.43 4.40
CA PHE A 74 -3.44 1.87 4.45
C PHE A 74 -4.17 1.65 3.11
N GLY A 75 -3.49 1.85 1.99
CA GLY A 75 -4.05 1.57 0.66
C GLY A 75 -4.47 0.12 0.47
N GLY A 76 -3.87 -0.82 1.22
CA GLY A 76 -4.29 -2.22 1.22
C GLY A 76 -5.66 -2.44 1.86
N LEU A 77 -6.04 -1.64 2.88
CA LEU A 77 -7.39 -1.67 3.44
C LEU A 77 -8.42 -1.14 2.42
N VAL A 78 -8.06 -0.07 1.69
CA VAL A 78 -8.89 0.46 0.59
C VAL A 78 -9.04 -0.58 -0.52
N ALA A 79 -7.93 -1.25 -0.89
CA ALA A 79 -7.93 -2.31 -1.90
C ALA A 79 -8.82 -3.50 -1.52
N ALA A 80 -8.75 -3.96 -0.26
CA ALA A 80 -9.58 -5.04 0.26
C ALA A 80 -11.07 -4.65 0.26
N ARG A 81 -11.38 -3.41 0.69
CA ARG A 81 -12.74 -2.87 0.65
C ARG A 81 -13.27 -2.79 -0.78
N PHE A 82 -12.47 -2.27 -1.72
CA PHE A 82 -12.84 -2.24 -3.13
C PHE A 82 -13.10 -3.64 -3.69
N ALA A 83 -12.21 -4.60 -3.45
CA ALA A 83 -12.35 -5.96 -3.96
C ALA A 83 -13.61 -6.67 -3.43
N ALA A 84 -14.03 -6.35 -2.19
CA ALA A 84 -15.25 -6.89 -1.60
C ALA A 84 -16.52 -6.25 -2.18
N LEU A 85 -16.50 -4.94 -2.51
CA LEU A 85 -17.65 -4.20 -3.03
C LEU A 85 -17.79 -4.31 -4.56
N HIS A 86 -16.66 -4.37 -5.28
CA HIS A 86 -16.59 -4.33 -6.73
C HIS A 86 -15.86 -5.56 -7.28
N ALA A 87 -16.29 -6.77 -6.89
CA ALA A 87 -15.62 -8.01 -7.22
C ALA A 87 -15.42 -8.22 -8.74
N SER A 88 -16.39 -7.83 -9.57
CA SER A 88 -16.28 -7.91 -11.05
C SER A 88 -15.20 -7.01 -11.63
N ARG A 89 -14.83 -5.92 -10.93
CA ARG A 89 -13.81 -4.94 -11.34
C ARG A 89 -12.39 -5.28 -10.86
N CYS A 90 -12.26 -6.29 -9.97
CA CYS A 90 -10.98 -6.72 -9.40
C CYS A 90 -10.50 -8.01 -10.08
N SER A 91 -9.47 -7.94 -10.92
CA SER A 91 -8.91 -9.14 -11.59
C SER A 91 -7.96 -9.92 -10.68
N ALA A 92 -7.23 -9.21 -9.82
CA ALA A 92 -6.37 -9.75 -8.77
C ALA A 92 -6.22 -8.69 -7.68
N LEU A 93 -5.98 -9.11 -6.45
CA LEU A 93 -5.76 -8.24 -5.30
C LEU A 93 -4.32 -8.40 -4.79
N VAL A 94 -3.63 -7.29 -4.56
CA VAL A 94 -2.30 -7.28 -3.92
C VAL A 94 -2.35 -6.42 -2.66
N LEU A 95 -2.07 -7.03 -1.52
CA LEU A 95 -2.01 -6.39 -0.19
C LEU A 95 -0.55 -6.30 0.25
N ALA A 96 0.08 -5.13 0.08
CA ALA A 96 1.49 -4.92 0.42
C ALA A 96 1.65 -4.20 1.76
N SER A 97 2.35 -4.80 2.71
CA SER A 97 2.59 -4.26 4.07
C SER A 97 1.32 -3.73 4.73
N THR A 98 0.19 -4.41 4.50
CA THR A 98 -1.15 -3.97 4.89
C THR A 98 -1.40 -4.25 6.37
N PRO A 99 -1.93 -3.28 7.16
CA PRO A 99 -2.37 -3.54 8.52
C PRO A 99 -3.44 -4.63 8.56
N ARG A 100 -3.46 -5.43 9.64
CA ARG A 100 -4.49 -6.46 9.84
C ARG A 100 -5.91 -5.88 9.73
N PRO A 101 -6.92 -6.67 9.31
CA PRO A 101 -8.30 -6.20 9.08
C PRO A 101 -8.98 -5.56 10.29
N ALA A 102 -8.54 -5.89 11.49
CA ALA A 102 -9.01 -5.32 12.75
C ALA A 102 -7.80 -5.01 13.65
N LEU A 103 -7.21 -3.83 13.50
CA LEU A 103 -6.01 -3.43 14.22
C LEU A 103 -6.34 -2.69 15.52
N ARG A 104 -5.72 -3.14 16.64
CA ARG A 104 -5.70 -2.36 17.88
C ARG A 104 -4.37 -1.63 17.99
N LEU A 105 -4.42 -0.30 17.99
CA LEU A 105 -3.21 0.52 18.19
C LEU A 105 -2.73 0.50 19.64
N ARG A 106 -1.40 0.58 19.79
CA ARG A 106 -0.78 0.85 21.11
C ARG A 106 -1.22 2.22 21.63
N ARG A 107 -1.30 2.37 22.97
CA ARG A 107 -1.78 3.61 23.63
C ARG A 107 -1.12 4.89 23.11
N ARG A 108 0.20 4.89 22.88
CA ARG A 108 0.94 6.05 22.34
C ARG A 108 0.44 6.49 20.95
N HIS A 109 0.13 5.55 20.06
CA HIS A 109 -0.39 5.87 18.74
C HIS A 109 -1.82 6.39 18.79
N GLN A 110 -2.62 5.93 19.76
CA GLN A 110 -3.95 6.50 20.01
C GLN A 110 -3.88 7.97 20.43
N VAL A 111 -2.86 8.35 21.24
CA VAL A 111 -2.61 9.76 21.60
C VAL A 111 -2.25 10.59 20.36
N TYR A 112 -1.40 10.06 19.47
CA TYR A 112 -1.04 10.75 18.23
C TYR A 112 -2.26 11.04 17.34
N LEU A 113 -3.25 10.14 17.33
CA LEU A 113 -4.50 10.33 16.58
C LEU A 113 -5.44 11.38 17.20
N LYS A 114 -5.32 11.64 18.52
CA LYS A 114 -6.16 12.62 19.21
C LYS A 114 -5.72 14.07 18.98
N ALA A 115 -4.43 14.30 18.85
CA ALA A 115 -3.86 15.63 18.65
C ALA A 115 -2.78 15.61 17.54
N PRO A 116 -3.19 15.43 16.26
CA PRO A 116 -2.26 15.22 15.16
C PRO A 116 -1.39 16.45 14.86
N TRP A 117 -1.84 17.64 15.16
CA TRP A 117 -1.11 18.89 14.98
C TRP A 117 0.01 19.09 16.03
N ILE A 118 -0.12 18.46 17.21
CA ILE A 118 0.96 18.43 18.23
C ILE A 118 1.92 17.27 17.95
N PHE A 119 1.39 16.05 17.80
CA PHE A 119 2.18 14.83 17.74
C PHE A 119 2.55 14.38 16.33
N GLY A 120 1.88 14.91 15.31
CA GLY A 120 2.20 14.60 13.90
C GLY A 120 3.61 15.01 13.52
N PRO A 121 4.09 16.24 13.85
CA PRO A 121 5.49 16.61 13.59
C PRO A 121 6.48 15.69 14.31
N VAL A 122 6.20 15.28 15.56
CA VAL A 122 7.03 14.33 16.31
C VAL A 122 7.07 12.97 15.59
N PHE A 123 5.90 12.46 15.18
CA PHE A 123 5.79 11.20 14.46
C PHE A 123 6.61 11.23 13.15
N LEU A 124 6.59 12.34 12.41
CA LEU A 124 7.39 12.52 11.19
C LEU A 124 8.88 12.61 11.49
N ALA A 125 9.26 13.36 12.54
CA ALA A 125 10.65 13.53 12.94
C ALA A 125 11.29 12.22 13.45
N GLU A 126 10.53 11.34 14.12
CA GLU A 126 10.99 10.02 14.55
C GLU A 126 11.12 9.02 13.39
N SER A 127 10.42 9.24 12.27
CA SER A 127 10.35 8.29 11.16
C SER A 127 11.72 7.90 10.58
N PRO A 128 12.71 8.81 10.36
CA PRO A 128 14.02 8.43 9.88
C PRO A 128 14.77 7.46 10.81
N TRP A 129 14.65 7.61 12.13
CA TRP A 129 15.25 6.70 13.10
C TRP A 129 14.57 5.35 13.10
N ARG A 130 13.26 5.34 13.11
CA ARG A 130 12.44 4.11 13.11
C ARG A 130 12.65 3.29 11.85
N LEU A 131 12.79 3.93 10.68
CA LEU A 131 12.93 3.28 9.38
C LEU A 131 14.40 2.99 9.00
N ARG A 132 15.36 3.50 9.77
CA ARG A 132 16.80 3.35 9.47
C ARG A 132 17.27 1.91 9.35
N PRO A 133 16.86 0.94 10.21
CA PRO A 133 17.26 -0.46 10.07
C PRO A 133 16.83 -1.05 8.73
N GLU A 134 15.57 -0.86 8.36
CA GLU A 134 15.00 -1.32 7.09
C GLU A 134 15.73 -0.71 5.88
N VAL A 135 15.86 0.64 5.86
CA VAL A 135 16.54 1.33 4.74
C VAL A 135 17.99 0.89 4.60
N ARG A 136 18.66 0.52 5.70
CA ARG A 136 20.02 0.00 5.65
C ARG A 136 20.09 -1.43 5.11
N ALA A 137 19.13 -2.25 5.46
CA ALA A 137 19.04 -3.62 4.96
C ALA A 137 18.70 -3.63 3.47
N ALA A 138 17.68 -2.86 3.07
CA ALA A 138 17.20 -2.82 1.70
C ALA A 138 18.18 -2.14 0.72
N ILE A 139 18.94 -1.14 1.20
CA ILE A 139 19.87 -0.36 0.38
C ILE A 139 21.26 -0.37 1.05
N PRO A 140 22.08 -1.41 0.85
CA PRO A 140 23.40 -1.54 1.49
C PRO A 140 24.40 -0.44 1.07
N ASP A 141 24.33 0.03 -0.17
CA ASP A 141 25.21 1.06 -0.68
C ASP A 141 24.93 2.44 -0.06
N ARG A 142 25.97 3.10 0.46
CA ARG A 142 25.85 4.40 1.14
C ARG A 142 25.42 5.54 0.20
N ARG A 143 25.86 5.49 -1.05
CA ARG A 143 25.52 6.51 -2.06
C ARG A 143 24.05 6.42 -2.45
N ALA A 144 23.59 5.20 -2.74
CA ALA A 144 22.20 4.93 -3.05
C ALA A 144 21.27 5.30 -1.87
N ARG A 145 21.67 5.00 -0.62
CA ARG A 145 20.89 5.42 0.57
C ARG A 145 20.79 6.94 0.72
N ARG A 146 21.88 7.66 0.47
CA ARG A 146 21.85 9.15 0.48
C ARG A 146 20.93 9.67 -0.61
N ALA A 147 21.01 9.12 -1.83
CA ALA A 147 20.13 9.49 -2.93
C ALA A 147 18.66 9.22 -2.59
N PHE A 148 18.33 8.04 -2.03
CA PHE A 148 17.00 7.71 -1.54
C PHE A 148 16.49 8.70 -0.47
N SER A 149 17.34 9.02 0.51
CA SER A 149 16.96 9.97 1.58
C SER A 149 16.73 11.38 1.05
N LEU A 150 17.56 11.85 0.10
CA LEU A 150 17.36 13.14 -0.56
C LEU A 150 16.09 13.17 -1.42
N ALA A 151 15.81 12.09 -2.14
CA ALA A 151 14.57 11.96 -2.92
C ALA A 151 13.34 11.96 -1.99
N ALA A 152 13.40 11.26 -0.86
CA ALA A 152 12.32 11.27 0.13
C ALA A 152 12.09 12.66 0.72
N LEU A 153 13.17 13.39 1.06
CA LEU A 153 13.09 14.77 1.53
C LEU A 153 12.50 15.70 0.46
N LYS A 154 12.95 15.58 -0.79
CA LYS A 154 12.40 16.34 -1.91
C LYS A 154 10.89 16.06 -2.07
N THR A 155 10.49 14.81 -1.98
CA THR A 155 9.07 14.43 -2.05
C THR A 155 8.28 15.07 -0.90
N LEU A 156 8.79 15.03 0.33
CA LEU A 156 8.14 15.66 1.48
C LEU A 156 7.92 17.16 1.29
N LEU A 157 8.90 17.85 0.69
CA LEU A 157 8.83 19.30 0.43
C LEU A 157 7.90 19.63 -0.74
N SER A 158 7.88 18.80 -1.81
CA SER A 158 7.08 19.07 -3.02
C SER A 158 5.64 18.53 -2.95
N ALA A 159 5.42 17.52 -2.11
CA ALA A 159 4.12 16.88 -1.91
C ALA A 159 3.83 16.78 -0.40
N PRO A 160 3.60 17.91 0.29
CA PRO A 160 3.43 17.92 1.74
C PRO A 160 2.23 17.06 2.16
N VAL A 161 2.38 16.39 3.29
CA VAL A 161 1.34 15.55 3.89
C VAL A 161 0.42 16.36 4.78
N SER A 162 -0.88 16.06 4.76
CA SER A 162 -1.82 16.60 5.74
C SER A 162 -1.83 15.74 7.00
N LEU A 163 -1.32 16.26 8.11
CA LEU A 163 -1.27 15.56 9.39
C LEU A 163 -2.68 15.22 9.91
N SER A 164 -3.64 16.11 9.70
CA SER A 164 -5.04 15.89 10.08
C SER A 164 -5.66 14.74 9.26
N MET A 165 -5.38 14.70 7.95
CA MET A 165 -5.87 13.64 7.08
C MET A 165 -5.19 12.31 7.39
N MET A 166 -3.89 12.29 7.66
CA MET A 166 -3.18 11.10 8.13
C MET A 166 -3.78 10.55 9.42
N ALA A 167 -4.09 11.43 10.40
CA ALA A 167 -4.74 11.02 11.63
C ALA A 167 -6.17 10.49 11.40
N SER A 168 -6.93 11.11 10.51
CA SER A 168 -8.27 10.64 10.14
C SER A 168 -8.22 9.25 9.50
N ARG A 169 -7.29 9.00 8.57
CA ARG A 169 -7.04 7.66 8.01
C ARG A 169 -6.55 6.67 9.07
N GLY A 170 -5.67 7.11 9.97
CA GLY A 170 -5.23 6.31 11.11
C GLY A 170 -6.37 5.89 12.03
N LYS A 171 -7.37 6.75 12.23
CA LYS A 171 -8.62 6.39 12.95
C LYS A 171 -9.39 5.30 12.20
N GLN A 172 -9.48 5.38 10.87
CA GLN A 172 -10.11 4.33 10.06
C GLN A 172 -9.42 2.97 10.24
N VAL A 173 -8.08 2.94 10.27
CA VAL A 173 -7.32 1.68 10.52
C VAL A 173 -7.75 1.00 11.82
N VAL A 174 -8.14 1.78 12.82
CA VAL A 174 -8.51 1.27 14.16
C VAL A 174 -9.98 0.95 14.29
N SER A 175 -10.83 1.78 13.68
CA SER A 175 -12.30 1.68 13.82
C SER A 175 -12.93 0.69 12.85
N THR A 176 -12.22 0.35 11.75
CA THR A 176 -12.78 -0.53 10.73
C THR A 176 -12.46 -1.99 11.00
N ASN A 177 -13.46 -2.85 10.83
CA ASN A 177 -13.32 -4.29 10.79
C ASN A 177 -13.63 -4.76 9.36
N LEU A 178 -12.62 -5.28 8.65
CA LEU A 178 -12.73 -5.79 7.29
C LEU A 178 -12.81 -7.33 7.22
N GLU A 179 -13.03 -8.01 8.34
CA GLU A 179 -13.09 -9.49 8.34
C GLU A 179 -14.21 -10.01 7.43
N GLY A 180 -15.39 -9.38 7.52
CA GLY A 180 -16.51 -9.69 6.63
C GLY A 180 -16.26 -9.34 5.16
N ASP A 181 -15.48 -8.29 4.88
CA ASP A 181 -15.06 -7.95 3.52
C ASP A 181 -14.09 -8.99 2.97
N CYS A 182 -13.09 -9.39 3.75
CA CYS A 182 -12.13 -10.41 3.36
C CYS A 182 -12.80 -11.73 2.98
N ALA A 183 -13.84 -12.13 3.70
CA ALA A 183 -14.61 -13.35 3.40
C ALA A 183 -15.35 -13.28 2.04
N ARG A 184 -15.64 -12.08 1.52
CA ARG A 184 -16.30 -11.87 0.23
C ARG A 184 -15.33 -11.71 -0.94
N ILE A 185 -14.03 -11.60 -0.70
CA ILE A 185 -13.03 -11.45 -1.76
C ILE A 185 -12.89 -12.77 -2.52
N SER A 186 -13.31 -12.75 -3.78
CA SER A 186 -13.17 -13.88 -4.71
C SER A 186 -11.96 -13.75 -5.64
N ALA A 187 -11.40 -12.55 -5.78
CA ALA A 187 -10.26 -12.30 -6.66
C ALA A 187 -8.99 -13.04 -6.14
N PRO A 188 -8.16 -13.61 -7.04
CA PRO A 188 -6.85 -14.12 -6.67
C PRO A 188 -6.09 -13.08 -5.84
N THR A 189 -5.59 -13.47 -4.66
CA THR A 189 -5.02 -12.52 -3.71
C THR A 189 -3.56 -12.83 -3.39
N LEU A 190 -2.71 -11.83 -3.47
CA LEU A 190 -1.32 -11.85 -3.05
C LEU A 190 -1.12 -10.94 -1.84
N ILE A 191 -0.51 -11.49 -0.80
CA ILE A 191 -0.09 -10.74 0.38
C ILE A 191 1.43 -10.60 0.32
N VAL A 192 1.95 -9.38 0.29
CA VAL A 192 3.39 -9.09 0.30
C VAL A 192 3.74 -8.42 1.61
N THR A 193 4.69 -8.99 2.34
CA THR A 193 5.23 -8.41 3.58
C THR A 193 6.72 -8.21 3.45
N GLY A 194 7.31 -7.35 4.26
CA GLY A 194 8.73 -7.42 4.56
C GLY A 194 9.02 -8.46 5.64
N GLU A 195 10.24 -8.46 6.14
CA GLU A 195 10.69 -9.29 7.25
C GLU A 195 10.23 -8.71 8.60
N ALA A 196 9.75 -9.55 9.50
CA ALA A 196 9.15 -9.13 10.77
C ALA A 196 10.11 -8.30 11.64
N HIS A 197 11.41 -8.60 11.61
CA HIS A 197 12.40 -7.88 12.41
C HIS A 197 12.80 -6.51 11.82
N LEU A 198 12.38 -6.20 10.58
CA LEU A 198 12.61 -4.94 9.90
C LEU A 198 11.36 -4.06 9.80
N ASP A 199 10.14 -4.62 9.97
CA ASP A 199 8.90 -3.82 9.94
C ASP A 199 8.56 -3.25 11.33
N TYR A 200 8.98 -2.00 11.56
CA TYR A 200 8.68 -1.26 12.79
C TYR A 200 7.38 -0.44 12.72
N VAL A 201 6.62 -0.58 11.63
CA VAL A 201 5.39 0.20 11.41
C VAL A 201 4.14 -0.66 11.60
N VAL A 202 4.09 -1.79 10.92
CA VAL A 202 2.95 -2.72 10.95
C VAL A 202 3.45 -4.12 11.33
N PRO A 203 2.86 -4.75 12.36
CA PRO A 203 3.21 -6.13 12.69
C PRO A 203 2.91 -7.08 11.52
N VAL A 204 3.94 -7.78 11.03
CA VAL A 204 3.86 -8.71 9.88
C VAL A 204 2.93 -9.89 10.16
N GLU A 205 2.74 -10.25 11.44
CA GLU A 205 1.81 -11.30 11.88
C GLU A 205 0.36 -11.01 11.42
N GLY A 206 0.04 -9.75 11.14
CA GLY A 206 -1.25 -9.35 10.55
C GLY A 206 -1.52 -9.97 9.19
N ALA A 207 -0.50 -10.32 8.43
CA ALA A 207 -0.62 -10.97 7.13
C ALA A 207 -1.27 -12.36 7.22
N SER A 208 -0.96 -13.14 8.27
CA SER A 208 -1.57 -14.45 8.52
C SER A 208 -3.08 -14.37 8.77
N VAL A 209 -3.58 -13.22 9.23
CA VAL A 209 -5.03 -13.01 9.40
C VAL A 209 -5.72 -12.94 8.04
N TYR A 210 -5.14 -12.20 7.08
CA TYR A 210 -5.66 -12.17 5.71
C TYR A 210 -5.66 -13.55 5.08
N GLN A 211 -4.58 -14.32 5.27
CA GLN A 211 -4.48 -15.69 4.73
C GLN A 211 -5.56 -16.64 5.28
N ARG A 212 -5.96 -16.46 6.55
CA ARG A 212 -7.07 -17.24 7.13
C ARG A 212 -8.44 -16.79 6.63
N LEU A 213 -8.61 -15.49 6.38
CA LEU A 213 -9.89 -14.91 5.94
C LEU A 213 -10.11 -15.04 4.43
N ILE A 214 -9.02 -15.15 3.67
CA ILE A 214 -9.00 -15.33 2.21
C ILE A 214 -8.21 -16.62 1.91
N PRO A 215 -8.85 -17.80 1.97
CA PRO A 215 -8.13 -19.08 1.96
C PRO A 215 -7.27 -19.34 0.72
N HIS A 216 -7.61 -18.72 -0.42
CA HIS A 216 -6.84 -18.81 -1.66
C HIS A 216 -5.71 -17.76 -1.76
N ALA A 217 -5.51 -16.92 -0.75
CA ALA A 217 -4.45 -15.94 -0.76
C ALA A 217 -3.08 -16.60 -0.65
N ARG A 218 -2.14 -16.12 -1.49
CA ARG A 218 -0.73 -16.49 -1.45
C ARG A 218 0.07 -15.43 -0.72
N MET A 219 1.06 -15.83 0.07
CA MET A 219 1.93 -14.90 0.78
C MET A 219 3.35 -14.97 0.21
N ARG A 220 4.00 -13.80 0.12
CA ARG A 220 5.42 -13.65 -0.23
C ARG A 220 6.08 -12.65 0.71
N VAL A 221 7.29 -12.96 1.11
CA VAL A 221 8.15 -12.05 1.85
C VAL A 221 9.07 -11.37 0.85
N LEU A 222 9.14 -10.05 0.90
CA LEU A 222 10.12 -9.25 0.18
C LEU A 222 11.34 -9.11 1.10
N GLU A 223 12.37 -9.88 0.81
CA GLU A 223 13.58 -10.01 1.65
C GLU A 223 14.32 -8.67 1.80
N GLN A 224 15.02 -8.53 2.93
CA GLN A 224 15.80 -7.35 3.31
C GLN A 224 14.96 -6.07 3.37
N THR A 225 13.66 -6.16 3.57
CA THR A 225 12.76 -5.01 3.71
C THR A 225 11.87 -5.16 4.94
N GLY A 226 11.27 -4.06 5.33
CA GLY A 226 10.16 -4.00 6.27
C GLY A 226 8.94 -3.38 5.62
N HIS A 227 8.49 -2.25 6.18
CA HIS A 227 7.28 -1.56 5.72
C HIS A 227 7.42 -0.85 4.37
N LEU A 228 8.62 -0.41 4.03
CA LEU A 228 8.91 0.39 2.84
C LEU A 228 9.34 -0.44 1.63
N GLY A 229 9.22 -1.76 1.67
CA GLY A 229 9.75 -2.67 0.66
C GLY A 229 9.36 -2.28 -0.78
N SER A 230 8.11 -1.85 -0.99
CA SER A 230 7.61 -1.42 -2.31
C SER A 230 8.36 -0.22 -2.91
N ILE A 231 9.04 0.58 -2.09
CA ILE A 231 9.79 1.77 -2.54
C ILE A 231 11.30 1.66 -2.32
N THR A 232 11.76 0.78 -1.45
CA THR A 232 13.18 0.55 -1.18
C THR A 232 13.78 -0.55 -2.07
N ARG A 233 12.97 -1.53 -2.47
CA ARG A 233 13.28 -2.58 -3.44
C ARG A 233 12.16 -2.72 -4.49
N PRO A 234 11.91 -1.65 -5.26
CA PRO A 234 10.74 -1.58 -6.14
C PRO A 234 10.79 -2.58 -7.30
N GLN A 235 11.97 -2.94 -7.80
CA GLN A 235 12.12 -3.91 -8.89
C GLN A 235 11.73 -5.32 -8.44
N GLU A 236 12.18 -5.74 -7.27
CA GLU A 236 11.83 -7.03 -6.67
C GLU A 236 10.35 -7.08 -6.31
N PHE A 237 9.81 -5.99 -5.77
CA PHE A 237 8.38 -5.87 -5.54
C PHE A 237 7.58 -6.04 -6.83
N ALA A 238 7.96 -5.31 -7.90
CA ALA A 238 7.32 -5.42 -9.20
C ALA A 238 7.42 -6.82 -9.80
N ALA A 239 8.57 -7.50 -9.65
CA ALA A 239 8.76 -8.88 -10.11
C ALA A 239 7.85 -9.87 -9.39
N ILE A 240 7.66 -9.72 -8.06
CA ILE A 240 6.73 -10.54 -7.27
C ILE A 240 5.29 -10.33 -7.75
N VAL A 241 4.87 -9.08 -7.94
CA VAL A 241 3.51 -8.75 -8.41
C VAL A 241 3.28 -9.29 -9.82
N ARG A 242 4.24 -9.10 -10.72
CA ARG A 242 4.17 -9.60 -12.09
C ARG A 242 4.02 -11.11 -12.14
N GLY A 243 4.93 -11.84 -11.48
CA GLY A 243 4.89 -13.31 -11.49
C GLY A 243 3.58 -13.87 -10.91
N PHE A 244 2.98 -13.17 -9.93
CA PHE A 244 1.67 -13.54 -9.41
C PHE A 244 0.55 -13.32 -10.42
N VAL A 245 0.50 -12.17 -11.09
CA VAL A 245 -0.55 -11.83 -12.05
C VAL A 245 -0.48 -12.70 -13.31
N GLU A 246 0.73 -12.92 -13.86
CA GLU A 246 0.95 -13.79 -15.01
C GLU A 246 0.52 -15.22 -14.72
N GLY A 247 0.97 -15.81 -13.62
CA GLY A 247 0.62 -17.19 -13.26
C GLY A 247 -0.86 -17.45 -12.97
N HIS A 248 -1.69 -16.39 -12.79
CA HIS A 248 -3.15 -16.54 -12.68
C HIS A 248 -3.87 -16.30 -14.00
N ARG A 249 -3.28 -15.57 -14.91
CA ARG A 249 -3.84 -15.38 -16.26
C ARG A 249 -3.71 -16.66 -17.08
N ASP A 250 -2.54 -17.31 -16.99
CA ASP A 250 -2.28 -18.57 -17.70
C ASP A 250 -3.15 -19.73 -17.19
N ALA A 251 -3.54 -19.71 -15.90
CA ALA A 251 -4.44 -20.70 -15.30
C ALA A 251 -5.92 -20.47 -15.64
N ALA A 252 -6.26 -19.29 -16.17
CA ALA A 252 -7.65 -18.91 -16.49
C ALA A 252 -7.92 -18.90 -18.02
N ALA A 253 -6.89 -19.08 -18.86
CA ALA A 253 -6.96 -19.19 -20.31
C ALA A 253 -7.07 -20.65 -20.73
#